data_a94a9c35da14d84c6d64bfb714cacaa7
#
_entry.id   a94a9c35da14d84c6d64bfb714cacaa7
#
_cell.length_a   1.000
_cell.length_b   1.000
_cell.length_c   1.000
_cell.angle_alpha   90.00
_cell.angle_beta   90.00
_cell.angle_gamma   90.00
#
_symmetry.space_group_name_H-M   'P 1'
#
loop_
_entity.id
_entity.type
_entity.pdbx_description
1 polymer ?
#
loop_
_entity_poly.entity_id
_entity_poly.type
_entity_poly.pdbx_seq_one_letter_code
_entity_poly.pdbx_strand_id
1 'polypeptide(L)'
;MTTSGGLNPSDQSRLAKPGAPDFDFLFGTWTVHHRKLKHRLAGATDWIEFEGEMTCWPMLGGLGNVDDNLLDDPSGAYRAMSLRCYDLQAARWSIWWVDARTMRLEPPVHGQFNDGLGIFQGEDTFAGKPILVRFLWSDITPDSARWEQAFSDDGGANWEPNLVMIFERQDPRK
;
A
#
# COMPACT_ATOMS: atom_id res chain seq x y z
N MET A 1 18.74 -31.10 -23.39
CA MET A 1 17.33 -31.21 -22.93
C MET A 1 17.31 -30.83 -21.47
N THR A 2 17.01 -29.57 -21.19
CA THR A 2 16.89 -29.05 -19.82
C THR A 2 15.42 -29.20 -19.40
N THR A 3 15.16 -30.10 -18.46
CA THR A 3 13.85 -30.26 -17.84
C THR A 3 13.54 -29.04 -16.99
N SER A 4 12.59 -28.24 -17.43
CA SER A 4 11.97 -27.18 -16.60
C SER A 4 11.23 -27.84 -15.45
N GLY A 5 11.84 -27.86 -14.28
CA GLY A 5 11.22 -28.33 -13.04
C GLY A 5 10.21 -27.27 -12.53
N GLY A 6 8.97 -27.34 -13.01
CA GLY A 6 7.88 -26.59 -12.39
C GLY A 6 7.64 -27.13 -10.98
N LEU A 7 7.53 -26.26 -10.00
CA LEU A 7 7.18 -26.60 -8.62
C LEU A 7 5.80 -27.28 -8.59
N ASN A 8 5.72 -28.41 -7.89
CA ASN A 8 4.51 -29.19 -7.73
C ASN A 8 3.47 -28.41 -6.91
N PRO A 9 2.16 -28.46 -7.18
CA PRO A 9 1.13 -27.78 -6.39
C PRO A 9 1.20 -28.08 -4.88
N SER A 10 1.69 -29.26 -4.50
CA SER A 10 1.94 -29.63 -3.10
C SER A 10 3.13 -28.90 -2.46
N ASP A 11 4.07 -28.37 -3.26
CA ASP A 11 5.19 -27.59 -2.74
C ASP A 11 4.83 -26.12 -2.53
N GLN A 12 3.83 -25.60 -3.25
CA GLN A 12 3.32 -24.24 -3.07
C GLN A 12 2.63 -24.07 -1.71
N SER A 13 1.94 -25.11 -1.19
CA SER A 13 1.34 -25.07 0.15
C SER A 13 2.37 -25.05 1.30
N ARG A 14 3.63 -25.42 1.02
CA ARG A 14 4.74 -25.35 1.97
C ARG A 14 5.40 -23.98 2.05
N LEU A 15 5.12 -23.09 1.09
CA LEU A 15 5.68 -21.74 1.04
C LEU A 15 4.82 -20.73 1.79
N ALA A 16 3.57 -21.08 2.16
CA ALA A 16 2.72 -20.22 2.99
C ALA A 16 3.21 -20.27 4.44
N LYS A 17 3.87 -19.21 4.94
CA LYS A 17 4.38 -19.19 6.31
C LYS A 17 4.66 -17.80 6.89
N PRO A 18 5.03 -17.71 8.19
CA PRO A 18 4.66 -16.61 9.09
C PRO A 18 5.03 -15.22 8.56
N GLY A 19 4.13 -14.28 8.74
CA GLY A 19 4.20 -12.91 8.24
C GLY A 19 3.36 -12.65 6.99
N ALA A 20 2.97 -13.70 6.26
CA ALA A 20 2.11 -13.57 5.09
C ALA A 20 0.64 -13.13 5.38
N PRO A 21 0.00 -13.51 6.51
CA PRO A 21 -1.37 -13.10 6.79
C PRO A 21 -1.55 -11.62 7.16
N ASP A 22 -0.49 -10.86 7.34
CA ASP A 22 -0.55 -9.47 7.80
C ASP A 22 -1.43 -8.55 6.92
N PHE A 23 -1.51 -8.83 5.62
CA PHE A 23 -2.35 -8.09 4.67
C PHE A 23 -3.63 -8.84 4.25
N ASP A 24 -3.97 -9.98 4.86
CA ASP A 24 -5.15 -10.76 4.49
C ASP A 24 -6.45 -9.97 4.71
N PHE A 25 -6.46 -9.02 5.66
CA PHE A 25 -7.59 -8.12 5.88
C PHE A 25 -7.93 -7.31 4.63
N LEU A 26 -6.96 -7.06 3.75
CA LEU A 26 -7.13 -6.18 2.59
C LEU A 26 -7.78 -6.88 1.38
N PHE A 27 -7.83 -8.22 1.35
CA PHE A 27 -8.39 -8.95 0.22
C PHE A 27 -9.88 -8.66 0.01
N GLY A 28 -10.28 -8.52 -1.25
CA GLY A 28 -11.64 -8.19 -1.66
C GLY A 28 -11.79 -6.76 -2.15
N THR A 29 -13.02 -6.25 -2.16
CA THR A 29 -13.37 -4.95 -2.76
C THR A 29 -13.78 -3.95 -1.69
N TRP A 30 -13.33 -2.71 -1.87
CA TRP A 30 -13.44 -1.63 -0.90
C TRP A 30 -13.91 -0.34 -1.57
N THR A 31 -14.78 0.40 -0.89
CA THR A 31 -14.95 1.83 -1.11
C THR A 31 -13.88 2.54 -0.30
N VAL A 32 -13.26 3.55 -0.88
CA VAL A 32 -12.12 4.25 -0.25
C VAL A 32 -12.38 5.74 -0.25
N HIS A 33 -12.48 6.32 0.95
CA HIS A 33 -12.54 7.77 1.11
C HIS A 33 -11.13 8.33 1.26
N HIS A 34 -10.75 9.25 0.37
CA HIS A 34 -9.44 9.88 0.32
C HIS A 34 -9.48 11.29 0.88
N ARG A 35 -8.47 11.63 1.67
CA ARG A 35 -8.15 13.01 2.08
C ARG A 35 -6.71 13.31 1.67
N LYS A 36 -6.52 14.24 0.76
CA LYS A 36 -5.22 14.60 0.18
C LYS A 36 -4.87 16.04 0.47
N LEU A 37 -3.70 16.29 1.04
CA LEU A 37 -3.20 17.65 1.28
C LEU A 37 -2.93 18.33 -0.07
N LYS A 38 -3.42 19.55 -0.26
CA LYS A 38 -3.30 20.27 -1.54
C LYS A 38 -1.85 20.54 -1.92
N HIS A 39 -1.04 20.93 -0.97
CA HIS A 39 0.38 21.24 -1.17
C HIS A 39 1.21 20.55 -0.10
N ARG A 40 2.04 19.61 -0.53
CA ARG A 40 2.89 18.80 0.35
C ARG A 40 4.17 19.55 0.67
N LEU A 41 4.66 19.41 1.91
CA LEU A 41 5.89 20.05 2.42
C LEU A 41 5.94 21.57 2.18
N ALA A 42 4.78 22.21 2.28
CA ALA A 42 4.60 23.65 2.06
C ALA A 42 3.88 24.34 3.24
N GLY A 43 3.72 23.66 4.37
CA GLY A 43 2.97 24.15 5.52
C GLY A 43 1.48 24.35 5.25
N ALA A 44 0.94 23.70 4.22
CA ALA A 44 -0.48 23.78 3.88
C ALA A 44 -1.35 23.06 4.92
N THR A 45 -2.57 23.58 5.11
CA THR A 45 -3.58 22.97 5.98
C THR A 45 -4.86 22.59 5.21
N ASP A 46 -4.91 22.91 3.92
CA ASP A 46 -6.07 22.66 3.06
C ASP A 46 -6.02 21.24 2.49
N TRP A 47 -7.09 20.50 2.73
CA TRP A 47 -7.29 19.15 2.21
C TRP A 47 -8.35 19.14 1.12
N ILE A 48 -8.21 18.23 0.17
CA ILE A 48 -9.28 17.83 -0.75
C ILE A 48 -9.73 16.43 -0.40
N GLU A 49 -11.02 16.17 -0.57
CA GLU A 49 -11.62 14.87 -0.27
C GLU A 49 -12.28 14.34 -1.54
N PHE A 50 -12.19 13.04 -1.76
CA PHE A 50 -12.78 12.35 -2.90
C PHE A 50 -12.90 10.86 -2.61
N GLU A 51 -13.77 10.21 -3.36
CA GLU A 51 -14.00 8.77 -3.25
C GLU A 51 -13.12 7.98 -4.23
N GLY A 52 -13.09 6.68 -4.04
CA GLY A 52 -12.44 5.74 -4.92
C GLY A 52 -12.86 4.32 -4.60
N GLU A 53 -12.36 3.40 -5.41
CA GLU A 53 -12.58 1.96 -5.23
C GLU A 53 -11.24 1.23 -5.28
N MET A 54 -11.14 0.14 -4.53
CA MET A 54 -9.97 -0.71 -4.55
C MET A 54 -10.39 -2.17 -4.50
N THR A 55 -9.72 -3.00 -5.30
CA THR A 55 -9.82 -4.45 -5.17
C THR A 55 -8.42 -5.04 -4.99
N CYS A 56 -8.28 -5.95 -4.03
CA CYS A 56 -7.01 -6.57 -3.68
C CYS A 56 -7.08 -8.09 -3.79
N TRP A 57 -6.04 -8.71 -4.36
CA TRP A 57 -5.90 -10.15 -4.57
C TRP A 57 -4.61 -10.70 -3.99
N PRO A 58 -4.64 -11.91 -3.40
CA PRO A 58 -3.43 -12.60 -2.97
C PRO A 58 -2.60 -13.05 -4.18
N MET A 59 -1.28 -13.01 -4.03
CA MET A 59 -0.29 -13.43 -5.02
C MET A 59 0.79 -14.29 -4.36
N LEU A 60 1.60 -14.97 -5.15
CA LEU A 60 2.80 -15.70 -4.72
C LEU A 60 2.51 -16.73 -3.59
N GLY A 61 1.33 -17.39 -3.64
CA GLY A 61 0.95 -18.36 -2.61
C GLY A 61 0.74 -17.76 -1.21
N GLY A 62 0.37 -16.46 -1.14
CA GLY A 62 0.17 -15.71 0.10
C GLY A 62 1.39 -14.91 0.57
N LEU A 63 2.53 -14.99 -0.14
CA LEU A 63 3.71 -14.17 0.16
C LEU A 63 3.67 -12.80 -0.51
N GLY A 64 2.58 -12.46 -1.16
CA GLY A 64 2.38 -11.16 -1.79
C GLY A 64 0.93 -10.91 -2.11
N ASN A 65 0.64 -9.68 -2.47
CA ASN A 65 -0.66 -9.27 -2.98
C ASN A 65 -0.51 -8.09 -3.95
N VAL A 66 -1.56 -7.86 -4.71
CA VAL A 66 -1.66 -6.73 -5.63
C VAL A 66 -3.05 -6.11 -5.47
N ASP A 67 -3.13 -4.81 -5.56
CA ASP A 67 -4.41 -4.10 -5.67
C ASP A 67 -4.49 -3.27 -6.95
N ASP A 68 -5.72 -3.01 -7.40
CA ASP A 68 -6.07 -2.05 -8.44
C ASP A 68 -6.99 -1.01 -7.83
N ASN A 69 -6.61 0.24 -7.92
CA ASN A 69 -7.32 1.38 -7.35
C ASN A 69 -7.88 2.25 -8.47
N LEU A 70 -9.11 2.68 -8.32
CA LEU A 70 -9.70 3.81 -9.03
C LEU A 70 -9.80 4.99 -8.05
N LEU A 71 -9.17 6.09 -8.38
CA LEU A 71 -9.16 7.31 -7.57
C LEU A 71 -9.93 8.40 -8.33
N ASP A 72 -11.06 8.85 -7.78
CA ASP A 72 -11.90 9.92 -8.36
C ASP A 72 -11.37 11.31 -7.96
N ASP A 73 -10.07 11.54 -8.14
CA ASP A 73 -9.42 12.81 -7.82
C ASP A 73 -10.08 13.95 -8.61
N PRO A 74 -10.47 15.07 -7.98
CA PRO A 74 -11.10 16.22 -8.65
C PRO A 74 -10.28 16.82 -9.78
N SER A 75 -8.96 16.62 -9.79
CA SER A 75 -8.08 17.04 -10.89
C SER A 75 -8.09 16.12 -12.11
N GLY A 76 -8.79 15.00 -12.02
CA GLY A 76 -8.94 13.96 -13.02
C GLY A 76 -8.82 12.57 -12.39
N ALA A 77 -9.82 11.73 -12.63
CA ALA A 77 -9.79 10.34 -12.17
C ALA A 77 -8.63 9.55 -12.79
N TYR A 78 -8.02 8.66 -12.02
CA TYR A 78 -6.92 7.83 -12.48
C TYR A 78 -6.90 6.47 -11.79
N ARG A 79 -6.14 5.53 -12.38
CA ARG A 79 -5.87 4.23 -11.76
C ARG A 79 -4.44 4.15 -11.24
N ALA A 80 -4.29 3.35 -10.23
CA ALA A 80 -2.99 3.02 -9.67
C ALA A 80 -3.02 1.64 -9.02
N MET A 81 -1.87 1.04 -8.80
CA MET A 81 -1.77 -0.24 -8.13
C MET A 81 -0.66 -0.25 -7.08
N SER A 82 -0.85 -1.05 -6.04
CA SER A 82 0.25 -1.45 -5.16
C SER A 82 0.60 -2.90 -5.39
N LEU A 83 1.90 -3.19 -5.39
CA LEU A 83 2.44 -4.54 -5.27
C LEU A 83 3.08 -4.67 -3.89
N ARG A 84 2.74 -5.72 -3.14
CA ARG A 84 3.33 -6.03 -1.84
C ARG A 84 3.92 -7.42 -1.85
N CYS A 85 5.15 -7.55 -1.39
CA CYS A 85 5.85 -8.83 -1.27
C CYS A 85 6.50 -8.96 0.10
N TYR A 86 6.39 -10.15 0.69
CA TYR A 86 7.04 -10.50 1.94
C TYR A 86 8.37 -11.19 1.70
N ASP A 87 9.44 -10.60 2.22
CA ASP A 87 10.78 -11.18 2.21
C ASP A 87 10.96 -12.09 3.43
N LEU A 88 11.02 -13.40 3.19
CA LEU A 88 11.19 -14.41 4.24
C LEU A 88 12.55 -14.33 4.95
N GLN A 89 13.60 -13.83 4.29
CA GLN A 89 14.92 -13.70 4.88
C GLN A 89 15.05 -12.45 5.75
N ALA A 90 14.55 -11.32 5.22
CA ALA A 90 14.54 -10.06 5.93
C ALA A 90 13.39 -9.93 6.94
N ALA A 91 12.43 -10.88 6.92
CA ALA A 91 11.22 -10.90 7.74
C ALA A 91 10.45 -9.57 7.68
N ARG A 92 10.28 -9.02 6.48
CA ARG A 92 9.61 -7.74 6.26
C ARG A 92 8.87 -7.71 4.94
N TRP A 93 7.88 -6.82 4.83
CA TRP A 93 7.20 -6.46 3.60
C TRP A 93 7.94 -5.37 2.83
N SER A 94 7.81 -5.42 1.51
CA SER A 94 8.15 -4.34 0.58
C SER A 94 6.90 -3.96 -0.19
N ILE A 95 6.63 -2.67 -0.31
CA ILE A 95 5.44 -2.12 -0.98
C ILE A 95 5.90 -1.17 -2.07
N TRP A 96 5.48 -1.42 -3.31
CA TRP A 96 5.69 -0.56 -4.47
C TRP A 96 4.37 0.03 -4.92
N TRP A 97 4.42 1.25 -5.44
CA TRP A 97 3.29 1.93 -6.06
C TRP A 97 3.57 2.19 -7.54
N VAL A 98 2.53 2.03 -8.38
CA VAL A 98 2.55 2.38 -9.80
C VAL A 98 1.33 3.24 -10.09
N ASP A 99 1.58 4.46 -10.55
CA ASP A 99 0.54 5.40 -10.99
C ASP A 99 0.39 5.29 -12.51
N ALA A 100 -0.81 5.01 -13.00
CA ALA A 100 -1.09 4.84 -14.43
C ALA A 100 -0.84 6.11 -15.27
N ARG A 101 -0.80 7.29 -14.63
CA ARG A 101 -0.50 8.55 -15.31
C ARG A 101 0.98 8.67 -15.68
N THR A 102 1.85 8.03 -14.92
CA THR A 102 3.31 8.07 -15.11
C THR A 102 3.91 6.75 -15.56
N MET A 103 3.21 5.63 -15.27
CA MET A 103 3.68 4.24 -15.51
C MET A 103 5.06 3.96 -14.88
N ARG A 104 5.36 4.63 -13.77
CA ARG A 104 6.62 4.45 -13.05
C ARG A 104 6.37 3.61 -11.81
N LEU A 105 7.25 2.62 -11.61
CA LEU A 105 7.36 1.92 -10.35
C LEU A 105 8.13 2.82 -9.38
N GLU A 106 7.45 3.30 -8.33
CA GLU A 106 8.07 4.17 -7.33
C GLU A 106 9.01 3.36 -6.41
N PRO A 107 10.02 4.01 -5.78
CA PRO A 107 10.86 3.36 -4.80
C PRO A 107 10.01 2.68 -3.70
N PRO A 108 10.39 1.47 -3.26
CA PRO A 108 9.60 0.76 -2.27
C PRO A 108 9.74 1.33 -0.88
N VAL A 109 8.67 1.23 -0.10
CA VAL A 109 8.75 1.33 1.36
C VAL A 109 8.83 -0.07 1.97
N HIS A 110 9.54 -0.20 3.09
CA HIS A 110 9.77 -1.47 3.78
C HIS A 110 9.30 -1.39 5.22
N GLY A 111 8.77 -2.48 5.74
CA GLY A 111 8.31 -2.52 7.12
C GLY A 111 7.56 -3.78 7.48
N GLN A 112 6.85 -3.72 8.59
CA GLN A 112 6.13 -4.85 9.16
C GLN A 112 4.95 -4.37 9.99
N PHE A 113 4.09 -5.31 10.38
CA PHE A 113 3.04 -5.10 11.35
C PHE A 113 3.50 -5.51 12.75
N ASN A 114 3.10 -4.73 13.76
CA ASN A 114 3.22 -5.04 15.17
C ASN A 114 1.93 -4.65 15.86
N ASP A 115 1.28 -5.58 16.54
CA ASP A 115 0.04 -5.35 17.31
C ASP A 115 -1.06 -4.61 16.53
N GLY A 116 -1.27 -4.99 15.25
CA GLY A 116 -2.29 -4.39 14.40
C GLY A 116 -1.90 -3.05 13.77
N LEU A 117 -0.69 -2.56 14.01
CA LEU A 117 -0.14 -1.36 13.42
C LEU A 117 0.93 -1.71 12.38
N GLY A 118 0.71 -1.32 11.13
CA GLY A 118 1.69 -1.50 10.05
C GLY A 118 2.48 -0.22 9.81
N ILE A 119 3.82 -0.27 9.90
CA ILE A 119 4.69 0.87 9.66
C ILE A 119 5.70 0.51 8.58
N PHE A 120 5.72 1.30 7.51
CA PHE A 120 6.59 1.09 6.35
C PHE A 120 7.27 2.40 6.00
N GLN A 121 8.57 2.36 5.76
CA GLN A 121 9.37 3.55 5.44
C GLN A 121 10.28 3.30 4.26
N GLY A 122 10.60 4.37 3.52
CA GLY A 122 11.52 4.35 2.39
C GLY A 122 12.02 5.74 2.07
N GLU A 123 12.97 5.78 1.14
CA GLU A 123 13.52 7.02 0.61
C GLU A 123 12.90 7.31 -0.75
N ASP A 124 12.65 8.57 -1.06
CA ASP A 124 12.12 9.03 -2.35
C ASP A 124 12.60 10.46 -2.63
N THR A 125 12.14 11.01 -3.73
CA THR A 125 12.40 12.39 -4.13
C THR A 125 11.08 13.12 -4.39
N PHE A 126 10.86 14.24 -3.72
CA PHE A 126 9.73 15.12 -3.95
C PHE A 126 10.18 16.52 -4.38
N ALA A 127 9.67 17.01 -5.51
CA ALA A 127 10.06 18.31 -6.11
C ALA A 127 11.59 18.48 -6.25
N GLY A 128 12.31 17.39 -6.58
CA GLY A 128 13.77 17.38 -6.75
C GLY A 128 14.57 17.32 -5.45
N LYS A 129 13.93 17.18 -4.29
CA LYS A 129 14.58 17.07 -2.99
C LYS A 129 14.42 15.65 -2.44
N PRO A 130 15.45 15.07 -1.81
CA PRO A 130 15.33 13.80 -1.11
C PRO A 130 14.38 13.95 0.08
N ILE A 131 13.52 12.95 0.26
CA ILE A 131 12.58 12.83 1.38
C ILE A 131 12.57 11.42 1.94
N LEU A 132 12.06 11.28 3.15
CA LEU A 132 11.59 10.01 3.68
C LEU A 132 10.08 9.92 3.49
N VAL A 133 9.61 8.73 3.13
CA VAL A 133 8.20 8.38 3.00
C VAL A 133 7.84 7.39 4.08
N ARG A 134 6.69 7.57 4.73
CA ARG A 134 6.13 6.62 5.68
C ARG A 134 4.71 6.28 5.32
N PHE A 135 4.38 4.98 5.27
CA PHE A 135 3.02 4.47 5.25
C PHE A 135 2.67 3.90 6.62
N LEU A 136 1.46 4.18 7.05
CA LEU A 136 0.91 3.71 8.32
C LEU A 136 -0.43 3.04 8.06
N TRP A 137 -0.58 1.77 8.48
CA TRP A 137 -1.85 1.05 8.52
C TRP A 137 -2.32 0.96 9.97
N SER A 138 -3.55 1.36 10.24
CA SER A 138 -4.18 1.37 11.57
C SER A 138 -5.68 1.09 11.49
N ASP A 139 -6.33 0.99 12.64
CA ASP A 139 -7.78 0.83 12.77
C ASP A 139 -8.33 -0.33 11.92
N ILE A 140 -7.55 -1.42 11.87
CA ILE A 140 -7.83 -2.59 11.04
C ILE A 140 -8.90 -3.43 11.72
N THR A 141 -10.01 -3.63 10.99
CA THR A 141 -11.11 -4.53 11.35
C THR A 141 -11.44 -5.42 10.13
N PRO A 142 -12.35 -6.41 10.25
CA PRO A 142 -12.80 -7.16 9.08
C PRO A 142 -13.43 -6.29 7.97
N ASP A 143 -14.04 -5.15 8.34
CA ASP A 143 -14.84 -4.33 7.44
C ASP A 143 -14.29 -2.92 7.22
N SER A 144 -13.23 -2.54 7.92
CA SER A 144 -12.62 -1.21 7.77
C SER A 144 -11.11 -1.24 8.00
N ALA A 145 -10.41 -0.26 7.43
CA ALA A 145 -9.01 0.01 7.72
C ALA A 145 -8.69 1.48 7.45
N ARG A 146 -7.63 1.98 8.07
CA ARG A 146 -7.07 3.30 7.80
C ARG A 146 -5.64 3.18 7.32
N TRP A 147 -5.33 3.92 6.25
CA TRP A 147 -3.97 4.09 5.76
C TRP A 147 -3.61 5.57 5.72
N GLU A 148 -2.35 5.87 6.00
CA GLU A 148 -1.81 7.23 5.97
C GLU A 148 -0.44 7.24 5.31
N GLN A 149 -0.20 8.24 4.45
CA GLN A 149 1.12 8.61 3.98
C GLN A 149 1.59 9.89 4.65
N ALA A 150 2.84 9.88 5.07
CA ALA A 150 3.53 11.08 5.55
C ALA A 150 4.89 11.22 4.88
N PHE A 151 5.30 12.48 4.66
CA PHE A 151 6.62 12.84 4.18
C PHE A 151 7.44 13.51 5.27
N SER A 152 8.76 13.35 5.20
CA SER A 152 9.73 14.08 6.01
C SER A 152 10.86 14.58 5.11
N ASP A 153 11.20 15.85 5.19
CA ASP A 153 12.32 16.50 4.51
C ASP A 153 13.47 16.88 5.45
N ASP A 154 13.39 16.42 6.71
CA ASP A 154 14.36 16.70 7.77
C ASP A 154 14.98 15.43 8.40
N GLY A 155 15.00 14.34 7.62
CA GLY A 155 15.60 13.07 8.06
C GLY A 155 14.76 12.30 9.07
N GLY A 156 13.45 12.53 9.12
CA GLY A 156 12.51 11.83 9.99
C GLY A 156 12.29 12.50 11.35
N ALA A 157 12.82 13.70 11.57
CA ALA A 157 12.59 14.46 12.80
C ALA A 157 11.13 14.94 12.90
N ASN A 158 10.57 15.40 11.77
CA ASN A 158 9.16 15.76 11.64
C ASN A 158 8.53 15.03 10.45
N TRP A 159 7.22 14.73 10.56
CA TRP A 159 6.44 14.05 9.55
C TRP A 159 5.17 14.85 9.23
N GLU A 160 4.97 15.12 7.95
CA GLU A 160 3.75 15.74 7.43
C GLU A 160 2.83 14.67 6.85
N PRO A 161 1.72 14.30 7.52
CA PRO A 161 0.67 13.51 6.88
C PRO A 161 0.11 14.26 5.67
N ASN A 162 0.05 13.62 4.51
CA ASN A 162 -0.35 14.29 3.28
C ASN A 162 -1.33 13.50 2.39
N LEU A 163 -1.62 12.26 2.75
CA LEU A 163 -2.68 11.46 2.16
C LEU A 163 -3.21 10.50 3.23
N VAL A 164 -4.51 10.49 3.42
CA VAL A 164 -5.22 9.56 4.31
C VAL A 164 -6.28 8.85 3.49
N MET A 165 -6.40 7.55 3.68
CA MET A 165 -7.40 6.70 3.05
C MET A 165 -8.16 5.93 4.13
N ILE A 166 -9.47 6.01 4.09
CA ILE A 166 -10.36 5.20 4.94
C ILE A 166 -11.04 4.18 4.04
N PHE A 167 -10.87 2.92 4.38
CA PHE A 167 -11.40 1.79 3.64
C PHE A 167 -12.66 1.27 4.31
N GLU A 168 -13.71 1.06 3.53
CA GLU A 168 -14.94 0.41 3.94
C GLU A 168 -15.21 -0.77 2.98
N ARG A 169 -15.38 -1.98 3.54
CA ARG A 169 -15.58 -3.18 2.73
C ARG A 169 -16.91 -3.13 2.02
N GLN A 170 -16.90 -3.39 0.72
CA GLN A 170 -18.14 -3.54 -0.03
C GLN A 170 -18.78 -4.88 0.30
N ASP A 171 -20.09 -4.87 0.57
CA ASP A 171 -20.86 -6.11 0.75
C ASP A 171 -20.93 -6.86 -0.61
N PRO A 172 -20.40 -8.08 -0.69
CA PRO A 172 -20.42 -8.85 -1.93
C PRO A 172 -21.84 -9.25 -2.39
N ARG A 173 -22.87 -8.91 -1.60
CA ARG A 173 -24.29 -9.21 -1.88
C ARG A 173 -25.12 -8.01 -2.36
N LYS A 174 -24.51 -6.90 -2.69
CA LYS A 174 -25.18 -5.74 -3.29
C LYS A 174 -24.98 -5.68 -4.78
#